data_c898833e1b7b459f6ce10d7251439c42
#
_entry.id   c898833e1b7b459f6ce10d7251439c42
#
_cell.length_a   1.000
_cell.length_b   1.000
_cell.length_c   1.000
_cell.angle_alpha   90.00
_cell.angle_beta   90.00
_cell.angle_gamma   90.00
#
_symmetry.space_group_name_H-M   'P 1'
#
loop_
_entity.id
_entity.type
_entity.pdbx_description
1 polymer ?
#
loop_
_entity_poly.entity_id
_entity_poly.type
_entity_poly.pdbx_seq_one_letter_code
_entity_poly.pdbx_strand_id
1 'polypeptide(L)'
;MARGAREKPHRLAEKLLHIRTSLGISQSEMLKRLGAEDKMDYSRISEFESGKGEPSLPILLQYARVAGVSMESLADDNMDLPDKLPSKAKHTHR
;
A
#
# COMPACT_ATOMS: atom_id res chain seq x y z
N MET A 1 -9.42 -23.37 15.89
CA MET A 1 -9.40 -22.89 16.03
C MET A 1 -9.39 -21.77 16.07
N ALA A 2 -9.23 -21.49 15.58
CA ALA A 2 -9.17 -20.64 15.75
C ALA A 2 -9.57 -19.86 15.74
N ARG A 3 -9.64 -19.63 15.75
CA ARG A 3 -10.07 -18.93 15.79
C ARG A 3 -10.26 -17.96 15.68
N GLY A 4 -10.23 -18.27 15.70
CA GLY A 4 -10.68 -17.13 15.88
C GLY A 4 -10.24 -15.92 15.14
N ALA A 5 -9.15 -15.43 15.48
CA ALA A 5 -8.69 -14.20 14.87
C ALA A 5 -8.36 -14.43 13.40
N ARG A 6 -8.72 -13.46 12.55
CA ARG A 6 -8.31 -13.50 11.17
C ARG A 6 -6.81 -13.37 11.07
N GLU A 7 -6.26 -14.12 10.18
CA GLU A 7 -4.87 -13.91 9.85
C GLU A 7 -4.73 -12.69 8.98
N LYS A 8 -3.68 -11.96 9.19
CA LYS A 8 -3.38 -10.84 8.31
C LYS A 8 -1.90 -10.83 8.03
N PRO A 9 -1.51 -10.23 6.91
CA PRO A 9 -0.10 -10.17 6.54
C PRO A 9 0.72 -9.44 7.59
N HIS A 10 1.82 -10.02 7.98
CA HIS A 10 2.68 -9.40 8.98
C HIS A 10 3.55 -8.30 8.41
N ARG A 11 3.83 -8.34 7.12
CA ARG A 11 4.72 -7.39 6.49
C ARG A 11 4.02 -6.32 5.68
N LEU A 12 2.69 -6.34 5.68
CA LEU A 12 1.94 -5.43 4.83
C LEU A 12 2.23 -3.97 5.14
N ALA A 13 2.22 -3.61 6.43
CA ALA A 13 2.44 -2.23 6.82
C ALA A 13 3.78 -1.70 6.30
N GLU A 14 4.85 -2.49 6.47
CA GLU A 14 6.16 -2.05 6.00
C GLU A 14 6.20 -1.92 4.48
N LYS A 15 5.49 -2.79 3.77
CA LYS A 15 5.44 -2.74 2.32
C LYS A 15 4.72 -1.49 1.83
N LEU A 16 3.62 -1.13 2.49
CA LEU A 16 2.88 0.06 2.10
C LEU A 16 3.70 1.33 2.35
N LEU A 17 4.41 1.38 3.47
CA LEU A 17 5.32 2.49 3.73
C LEU A 17 6.44 2.54 2.69
N HIS A 18 7.00 1.39 2.35
CA HIS A 18 8.05 1.33 1.35
C HIS A 18 7.57 1.86 0.00
N ILE A 19 6.35 1.52 -0.40
CA ILE A 19 5.79 2.01 -1.65
C ILE A 19 5.76 3.54 -1.64
N ARG A 20 5.19 4.12 -0.59
CA ARG A 20 5.04 5.58 -0.56
C ARG A 20 6.38 6.28 -0.53
N THR A 21 7.30 5.80 0.31
CA THR A 21 8.60 6.46 0.42
C THR A 21 9.42 6.26 -0.85
N SER A 22 9.30 5.12 -1.52
CA SER A 22 10.00 4.89 -2.79
C SER A 22 9.50 5.81 -3.88
N LEU A 23 8.20 6.14 -3.85
CA LEU A 23 7.65 7.08 -4.81
C LEU A 23 7.94 8.52 -4.43
N GLY A 24 8.43 8.76 -3.22
CA GLY A 24 8.80 10.10 -2.79
C GLY A 24 7.61 11.03 -2.56
N ILE A 25 6.47 10.48 -2.15
CA ILE A 25 5.25 11.27 -2.03
C ILE A 25 4.76 11.29 -0.58
N SER A 26 3.95 12.31 -0.27
CA SER A 26 3.36 12.46 1.05
C SER A 26 2.20 11.49 1.23
N GLN A 27 1.72 11.40 2.46
CA GLN A 27 0.53 10.61 2.76
C GLN A 27 -0.70 11.19 2.05
N SER A 28 -0.79 12.50 1.98
CA SER A 28 -1.90 13.15 1.26
C SER A 28 -1.86 12.83 -0.23
N GLU A 29 -0.67 12.86 -0.80
CA GLU A 29 -0.53 12.53 -2.22
C GLU A 29 -0.84 11.06 -2.48
N MET A 30 -0.42 10.17 -1.57
CA MET A 30 -0.76 8.75 -1.72
C MET A 30 -2.27 8.56 -1.70
N LEU A 31 -2.97 9.23 -0.77
CA LEU A 31 -4.43 9.14 -0.70
C LEU A 31 -5.05 9.54 -2.03
N LYS A 32 -4.53 10.60 -2.62
CA LYS A 32 -5.00 11.08 -3.91
C LYS A 32 -4.78 10.05 -5.01
N ARG A 33 -3.60 9.46 -5.04
CA ARG A 33 -3.30 8.46 -6.06
C ARG A 33 -4.11 7.19 -5.91
N LEU A 34 -4.49 6.86 -4.68
CA LEU A 34 -5.38 5.73 -4.44
C LEU A 34 -6.81 6.02 -4.86
N GLY A 35 -7.13 7.27 -5.16
CA GLY A 35 -8.48 7.65 -5.52
C GLY A 35 -9.44 7.60 -4.35
N ALA A 36 -8.92 7.82 -3.15
CA ALA A 36 -9.69 7.61 -1.92
C ALA A 36 -9.97 8.89 -1.15
N GLU A 37 -9.75 10.04 -1.76
CA GLU A 37 -9.92 11.33 -1.07
C GLU A 37 -11.34 11.53 -0.56
N ASP A 38 -12.33 10.99 -1.26
CA ASP A 38 -13.73 11.12 -0.86
C ASP A 38 -14.15 10.11 0.19
N LYS A 39 -13.28 9.14 0.48
CA LYS A 39 -13.67 8.02 1.33
C LYS A 39 -13.00 8.02 2.68
N MET A 40 -11.83 8.64 2.77
CA MET A 40 -11.09 8.62 4.02
C MET A 40 -10.12 9.79 4.01
N ASP A 41 -9.56 10.05 5.17
CA ASP A 41 -8.63 11.10 5.33
C ASP A 41 -7.20 10.53 5.34
N TYR A 42 -6.21 11.38 5.16
CA TYR A 42 -4.83 10.90 5.01
C TYR A 42 -4.30 10.21 6.28
N SER A 43 -4.92 10.44 7.42
CA SER A 43 -4.49 9.75 8.64
C SER A 43 -4.70 8.25 8.54
N ARG A 44 -5.61 7.79 7.68
CA ARG A 44 -5.75 6.36 7.44
C ARG A 44 -4.51 5.78 6.79
N ILE A 45 -3.84 6.55 5.94
CA ILE A 45 -2.58 6.10 5.35
C ILE A 45 -1.56 5.83 6.45
N SER A 46 -1.48 6.73 7.44
CA SER A 46 -0.60 6.54 8.57
C SER A 46 -0.92 5.26 9.33
N GLU A 47 -2.21 4.97 9.51
CA GLU A 47 -2.63 3.76 10.19
C GLU A 47 -2.23 2.51 9.42
N PHE A 48 -2.38 2.53 8.11
CA PHE A 48 -1.96 1.41 7.26
C PHE A 48 -0.46 1.17 7.39
N GLU A 49 0.31 2.26 7.41
CA GLU A 49 1.78 2.15 7.42
C GLU A 49 2.33 1.78 8.78
N SER A 50 1.56 1.95 9.83
CA SER A 50 1.98 1.58 11.19
C SER A 50 1.40 0.24 11.64
N GLY A 51 0.53 -0.35 10.83
CA GLY A 51 -0.09 -1.60 11.20
C GLY A 51 -1.30 -1.46 12.11
N LYS A 52 -1.72 -0.23 12.39
CA LYS A 52 -2.89 0.00 13.23
C LYS A 52 -4.19 -0.19 12.49
N GLY A 53 -4.16 -0.10 11.18
CA GLY A 53 -5.34 -0.35 10.36
C GLY A 53 -4.93 -1.14 9.14
N GLU A 54 -5.89 -1.77 8.51
CA GLU A 54 -5.63 -2.60 7.36
C GLU A 54 -6.47 -2.07 6.21
N PRO A 55 -5.90 -1.87 5.02
CA PRO A 55 -6.71 -1.39 3.91
C PRO A 55 -7.70 -2.45 3.46
N SER A 56 -8.84 -2.00 2.97
CA SER A 56 -9.79 -2.91 2.35
C SER A 56 -9.18 -3.48 1.08
N LEU A 57 -9.76 -4.55 0.56
CA LEU A 57 -9.26 -5.13 -0.68
C LEU A 57 -9.23 -4.14 -1.84
N PRO A 58 -10.29 -3.33 -2.05
CA PRO A 58 -10.21 -2.35 -3.14
C PRO A 58 -9.10 -1.33 -2.96
N ILE A 59 -8.82 -0.91 -1.73
CA ILE A 59 -7.74 0.03 -1.48
C ILE A 59 -6.39 -0.66 -1.71
N LEU A 60 -6.27 -1.90 -1.26
CA LEU A 60 -5.04 -2.65 -1.47
C LEU A 60 -4.76 -2.84 -2.96
N LEU A 61 -5.80 -3.09 -3.74
CA LEU A 61 -5.65 -3.20 -5.18
C LEU A 61 -5.11 -1.89 -5.78
N GLN A 62 -5.60 -0.75 -5.28
CA GLN A 62 -5.10 0.53 -5.78
C GLN A 62 -3.63 0.74 -5.41
N TYR A 63 -3.23 0.32 -4.20
CA TYR A 63 -1.82 0.36 -3.84
C TYR A 63 -0.97 -0.44 -4.84
N ALA A 64 -1.42 -1.63 -5.17
CA ALA A 64 -0.70 -2.47 -6.12
C ALA A 64 -0.56 -1.79 -7.47
N ARG A 65 -1.65 -1.16 -7.93
CA ARG A 65 -1.63 -0.46 -9.20
C ARG A 65 -0.73 0.76 -9.19
N VAL A 66 -0.77 1.52 -8.10
CA VAL A 66 0.08 2.70 -7.96
C VAL A 66 1.55 2.29 -7.97
N ALA A 67 1.87 1.19 -7.31
CA ALA A 67 3.25 0.71 -7.24
C ALA A 67 3.69 -0.07 -8.48
N GLY A 68 2.73 -0.57 -9.26
CA GLY A 68 3.05 -1.40 -10.41
C GLY A 68 3.44 -2.81 -10.04
N VAL A 69 2.90 -3.32 -8.94
CA VAL A 69 3.19 -4.67 -8.46
C VAL A 69 1.88 -5.46 -8.33
N SER A 70 1.98 -6.76 -8.11
CA SER A 70 0.79 -7.58 -7.91
C SER A 70 0.27 -7.44 -6.49
N MET A 71 -1.02 -7.67 -6.31
CA MET A 71 -1.58 -7.74 -4.96
C MET A 71 -0.93 -8.86 -4.15
N GLU A 72 -0.58 -9.93 -4.84
CA GLU A 72 0.06 -11.06 -4.18
C GLU A 72 1.35 -10.64 -3.50
N SER A 73 2.15 -9.81 -4.16
CA SER A 73 3.41 -9.36 -3.58
C SER A 73 3.19 -8.51 -2.33
N LEU A 74 2.02 -7.89 -2.21
CA LEU A 74 1.69 -7.13 -1.00
C LEU A 74 1.20 -8.05 0.10
N ALA A 75 0.38 -9.01 -0.23
CA ALA A 75 -0.29 -9.83 0.77
C ALA A 75 0.53 -11.03 1.24
N ASP A 76 1.46 -11.51 0.42
CA ASP A 76 2.22 -12.71 0.74
C ASP A 76 3.50 -12.31 1.48
N ASP A 77 3.59 -12.67 2.76
CA ASP A 77 4.76 -12.33 3.57
C ASP A 77 6.04 -12.98 3.08
N ASN A 78 5.94 -14.01 2.24
CA ASN A 78 7.10 -14.67 1.68
C ASN A 78 7.62 -14.00 0.41
N MET A 79 6.91 -13.00 -0.08
CA MET A 79 7.34 -12.26 -1.26
C MET A 79 7.85 -10.89 -0.85
N ASP A 80 8.92 -10.46 -1.48
CA ASP A 80 9.46 -9.12 -1.26
C ASP A 80 9.04 -8.22 -2.40
N LEU A 81 8.91 -6.93 -2.10
CA LEU A 81 8.76 -5.95 -3.16
C LEU A 81 10.12 -5.73 -3.81
N PRO A 82 10.14 -5.40 -5.10
CA PRO A 82 11.42 -5.06 -5.73
C PRO A 82 12.01 -3.79 -5.11
N ASP A 83 13.34 -3.71 -5.09
CA ASP A 83 14.02 -2.53 -4.56
C ASP A 83 13.60 -1.27 -5.29
N LYS A 84 13.45 -1.37 -6.60
CA LYS A 84 12.91 -0.30 -7.41
C LYS A 84 11.55 -0.70 -7.90
N LEU A 85 10.57 0.11 -7.60
CA LEU A 85 9.21 -0.20 -8.04
C LEU A 85 9.11 -0.03 -9.55
N PRO A 86 8.37 -0.91 -10.23
CA PRO A 86 8.16 -0.75 -11.68
C PRO A 86 7.46 0.54 -12.03
N SER A 87 6.55 1.00 -11.17
CA SER A 87 5.86 2.25 -11.40
C SER A 87 6.77 3.40 -11.00
N LYS A 88 6.79 4.43 -11.82
CA LYS A 88 7.62 5.59 -11.52
C LYS A 88 6.78 6.71 -11.02
N ALA A 89 7.37 7.49 -10.21
CA ALA A 89 6.68 8.64 -9.66
C ALA A 89 6.33 9.65 -10.73
N LYS A 90 7.13 9.70 -11.82
CA LYS A 90 6.89 10.65 -12.86
C LYS A 90 6.70 10.06 -14.16
N HIS A 91 6.80 10.22 -14.61
CA HIS A 91 6.90 9.65 -15.54
C HIS A 91 6.79 10.17 -16.67
N THR A 92 7.12 10.21 -16.96
CA THR A 92 7.08 10.76 -17.64
C THR A 92 6.99 10.95 -18.73
N HIS A 93 6.81 10.82 -19.04
CA HIS A 93 6.67 10.98 -19.91
C HIS A 93 6.52 11.08 -20.82
N ARG A 94 6.73 11.19 -21.19
CA ARG A 94 6.50 11.21 -21.94
C ARG A 94 6.17 11.54 -22.42
#